data_dd3a22ed503a9582f3545e25e2b1b25f
#
_entry.id   dd3a22ed503a9582f3545e25e2b1b25f
#
_cell.length_a   1.000
_cell.length_b   1.000
_cell.length_c   1.000
_cell.angle_alpha   90.00
_cell.angle_beta   90.00
_cell.angle_gamma   90.00
#
_symmetry.space_group_name_H-M   'P 1'
#
loop_
_entity.id
_entity.type
_entity.pdbx_description
1 polymer ?
#
loop_
_entity_poly.entity_id
_entity_poly.type
_entity_poly.pdbx_seq_one_letter_code
_entity_poly.pdbx_strand_id
1 'polypeptide(L)'
;RAAQRAVVFLFVFALFSSYCGIKYLSKKRISDAPVETPAFPAAIGITVAATISVVYVFFCFIQIVYLFGGLMQLPSGYTYAKYAREGFFQLLFVCILNVIIVLLGSGLFRRNKILNAFLILITLCTYIMIASSAYRMGLYVSEYGLTATRLCVFWALGVIALFMLGVILSICKPAFSLFRYGIIVIGICYLVLAFARPDYLVARYNTACMEDTDYKYLMSLSTDASSVLAADADFMENKGMVTMYARQLAGETNDSLRQFNVSHIKAAHLFRDSINEVKSSQLILLYVYSPYDLGSYNNNDTGLDGVDSIQMGYHVLKDTEDDDTAYYDYDSYSMDDTRVAAPVFFKWVDAVEVKKISDSERIFLAKIPRKALKGKDGVNIEYRFNKNGDVIYSSQYNVILDKKKGLNEVEMSYYAGTDGVDEPEYNIYGK
;
A
#
# COMPACT_ATOMS: atom_id res chain seq x y z
N ARG A 1 13.69 -1.35 3.89
CA ARG A 1 13.56 -1.34 2.41
C ARG A 1 14.89 -1.05 1.72
N ALA A 2 15.68 -0.03 2.12
CA ALA A 2 17.02 0.25 1.54
C ALA A 2 18.00 -0.91 1.78
N ALA A 3 18.03 -1.51 2.97
CA ALA A 3 18.86 -2.67 3.28
C ALA A 3 18.53 -3.90 2.43
N GLN A 4 17.25 -4.18 2.17
CA GLN A 4 16.83 -5.29 1.29
C GLN A 4 17.28 -5.07 -0.16
N ARG A 5 17.17 -3.84 -0.68
CA ARG A 5 17.65 -3.50 -2.03
C ARG A 5 19.17 -3.62 -2.12
N ALA A 6 19.90 -3.19 -1.08
CA ALA A 6 21.34 -3.34 -1.01
C ALA A 6 21.78 -4.81 -0.98
N VAL A 7 21.08 -5.66 -0.22
CA VAL A 7 21.36 -7.12 -0.18
C VAL A 7 21.13 -7.77 -1.54
N VAL A 8 20.02 -7.47 -2.22
CA VAL A 8 19.75 -7.99 -3.56
C VAL A 8 20.80 -7.50 -4.56
N PHE A 9 21.16 -6.22 -4.52
CA PHE A 9 22.22 -5.68 -5.38
C PHE A 9 23.56 -6.36 -5.13
N LEU A 10 23.96 -6.50 -3.86
CA LEU A 10 25.22 -7.18 -3.49
C LEU A 10 25.22 -8.64 -3.92
N PHE A 11 24.09 -9.34 -3.79
CA PHE A 11 23.96 -10.72 -4.22
C PHE A 11 24.11 -10.85 -5.75
N VAL A 12 23.39 -10.03 -6.52
CA VAL A 12 23.50 -10.00 -7.99
C VAL A 12 24.90 -9.59 -8.44
N PHE A 13 25.50 -8.58 -7.79
CA PHE A 13 26.86 -8.13 -8.05
C PHE A 13 27.89 -9.22 -7.74
N ALA A 14 27.74 -9.94 -6.62
CA ALA A 14 28.61 -11.06 -6.24
C ALA A 14 28.53 -12.21 -7.27
N LEU A 15 27.30 -12.57 -7.71
CA LEU A 15 27.11 -13.59 -8.75
C LEU A 15 27.76 -13.17 -10.07
N PHE A 16 27.53 -11.92 -10.49
CA PHE A 16 28.12 -11.40 -11.73
C PHE A 16 29.65 -11.30 -11.66
N SER A 17 30.18 -10.82 -10.54
CA SER A 17 31.63 -10.73 -10.31
C SER A 17 32.28 -12.11 -10.24
N SER A 18 31.62 -13.09 -9.59
CA SER A 18 32.08 -14.50 -9.58
C SER A 18 32.11 -15.09 -10.98
N TYR A 19 31.08 -14.84 -11.78
CA TYR A 19 31.04 -15.29 -13.19
C TYR A 19 32.16 -14.66 -14.00
N CYS A 20 32.38 -13.35 -13.92
CA CYS A 20 33.45 -12.64 -14.60
C CYS A 20 34.84 -13.12 -14.14
N GLY A 21 35.00 -13.36 -12.82
CA GLY A 21 36.23 -13.87 -12.21
C GLY A 21 36.58 -15.29 -12.72
N ILE A 22 35.60 -16.19 -12.74
CA ILE A 22 35.78 -17.56 -13.27
C ILE A 22 36.15 -17.49 -14.76
N LYS A 23 35.48 -16.64 -15.52
CA LYS A 23 35.78 -16.45 -16.97
C LYS A 23 37.19 -15.91 -17.21
N TYR A 24 37.63 -14.95 -16.39
CA TYR A 24 38.97 -14.37 -16.47
C TYR A 24 40.04 -15.35 -16.03
N LEU A 25 39.85 -16.08 -14.94
CA LEU A 25 40.85 -17.01 -14.41
C LEU A 25 40.98 -18.29 -15.25
N SER A 26 39.89 -18.75 -15.89
CA SER A 26 39.91 -20.02 -16.63
C SER A 26 40.74 -19.97 -17.94
N LYS A 27 41.14 -18.79 -18.45
CA LYS A 27 41.78 -18.59 -19.78
C LYS A 27 41.15 -19.42 -20.92
N LYS A 28 40.20 -20.28 -20.61
CA LYS A 28 39.39 -21.01 -21.58
C LYS A 28 38.24 -20.08 -21.96
N ARG A 29 38.08 -19.77 -23.23
CA ARG A 29 36.82 -19.25 -23.74
C ARG A 29 35.74 -20.22 -23.28
N ILE A 30 34.78 -19.74 -22.47
CA ILE A 30 33.57 -20.49 -22.23
C ILE A 30 32.93 -20.60 -23.61
N SER A 31 33.13 -21.75 -24.22
CA SER A 31 32.52 -22.06 -25.50
C SER A 31 31.03 -22.17 -25.26
N ASP A 32 30.24 -21.48 -26.08
CA ASP A 32 28.79 -21.72 -26.13
C ASP A 32 28.46 -23.09 -26.77
N ALA A 33 29.51 -23.90 -27.02
CA ALA A 33 29.31 -25.27 -27.47
C ALA A 33 28.49 -26.04 -26.42
N PRO A 34 27.44 -26.71 -26.82
CA PRO A 34 26.65 -27.55 -25.92
C PRO A 34 27.61 -28.57 -25.30
N VAL A 35 27.44 -28.79 -23.97
CA VAL A 35 28.13 -29.87 -23.25
C VAL A 35 27.90 -31.16 -24.04
N GLU A 36 28.96 -31.72 -24.59
CA GLU A 36 28.86 -32.74 -25.65
C GLU A 36 28.39 -34.12 -25.21
N THR A 37 28.10 -34.34 -23.94
CA THR A 37 27.61 -35.64 -23.49
C THR A 37 26.35 -35.53 -22.67
N PRO A 38 25.15 -35.67 -23.28
CA PRO A 38 23.96 -35.93 -22.53
C PRO A 38 24.15 -37.22 -21.71
N ALA A 39 23.97 -37.10 -20.39
CA ALA A 39 24.29 -38.17 -19.43
C ALA A 39 23.40 -39.40 -19.59
N PHE A 40 22.16 -39.22 -20.09
CA PHE A 40 21.13 -40.25 -20.08
C PHE A 40 20.57 -40.59 -21.47
N PRO A 41 20.13 -41.85 -21.67
CA PRO A 41 19.46 -42.25 -22.91
C PRO A 41 18.16 -41.47 -23.13
N ALA A 42 17.83 -41.16 -24.39
CA ALA A 42 16.60 -40.47 -24.75
C ALA A 42 15.32 -41.22 -24.32
N ALA A 43 15.35 -42.56 -24.27
CA ALA A 43 14.21 -43.36 -23.87
C ALA A 43 13.64 -42.99 -22.49
N ILE A 44 14.54 -42.81 -21.51
CA ILE A 44 14.14 -42.41 -20.15
C ILE A 44 13.47 -41.03 -20.18
N GLY A 45 14.07 -40.07 -20.88
CA GLY A 45 13.49 -38.72 -21.03
C GLY A 45 12.13 -38.74 -21.73
N ILE A 46 11.96 -39.57 -22.77
CA ILE A 46 10.69 -39.72 -23.48
C ILE A 46 9.62 -40.27 -22.54
N THR A 47 9.90 -41.33 -21.77
CA THR A 47 8.93 -41.92 -20.84
C THR A 47 8.47 -40.91 -19.80
N VAL A 48 9.39 -40.18 -19.17
CA VAL A 48 9.07 -39.17 -18.16
C VAL A 48 8.29 -38.01 -18.78
N ALA A 49 8.76 -37.47 -19.91
CA ALA A 49 8.09 -36.34 -20.57
C ALA A 49 6.68 -36.73 -21.12
N ALA A 50 6.50 -37.95 -21.62
CA ALA A 50 5.20 -38.45 -22.07
C ALA A 50 4.21 -38.55 -20.90
N THR A 51 4.62 -39.12 -19.77
CA THR A 51 3.79 -39.23 -18.57
C THR A 51 3.36 -37.84 -18.06
N ILE A 52 4.29 -36.91 -17.95
CA ILE A 52 4.00 -35.52 -17.55
C ILE A 52 3.07 -34.85 -18.54
N SER A 53 3.28 -35.04 -19.86
CA SER A 53 2.45 -34.45 -20.90
C SER A 53 1.00 -34.90 -20.83
N VAL A 54 0.72 -36.17 -20.55
CA VAL A 54 -0.66 -36.67 -20.38
C VAL A 54 -1.36 -35.96 -19.22
N VAL A 55 -0.70 -35.84 -18.08
CA VAL A 55 -1.25 -35.14 -16.91
C VAL A 55 -1.50 -33.66 -17.26
N TYR A 56 -0.57 -33.00 -17.95
CA TYR A 56 -0.69 -31.59 -18.28
C TYR A 56 -1.76 -31.30 -19.33
N VAL A 57 -1.91 -32.14 -20.32
CA VAL A 57 -2.99 -31.99 -21.32
C VAL A 57 -4.36 -32.10 -20.63
N PHE A 58 -4.53 -33.09 -19.73
CA PHE A 58 -5.76 -33.23 -18.96
C PHE A 58 -6.00 -32.02 -18.04
N PHE A 59 -4.96 -31.53 -17.36
CA PHE A 59 -5.05 -30.35 -16.54
C PHE A 59 -5.38 -29.08 -17.35
N CYS A 60 -4.76 -28.90 -18.51
CA CYS A 60 -5.06 -27.78 -19.41
C CYS A 60 -6.50 -27.84 -19.93
N PHE A 61 -7.01 -29.04 -20.26
CA PHE A 61 -8.39 -29.22 -20.63
C PHE A 61 -9.35 -28.73 -19.52
N ILE A 62 -9.11 -29.14 -18.28
CA ILE A 62 -9.87 -28.66 -17.13
C ILE A 62 -9.78 -27.13 -17.02
N GLN A 63 -8.58 -26.55 -17.12
CA GLN A 63 -8.39 -25.10 -17.04
C GLN A 63 -9.17 -24.35 -18.11
N ILE A 64 -9.16 -24.83 -19.35
CA ILE A 64 -9.89 -24.21 -20.46
C ILE A 64 -11.40 -24.29 -20.22
N VAL A 65 -11.93 -25.45 -19.85
CA VAL A 65 -13.36 -25.63 -19.59
C VAL A 65 -13.83 -24.76 -18.41
N TYR A 66 -13.07 -24.72 -17.33
CA TYR A 66 -13.41 -23.90 -16.16
C TYR A 66 -13.28 -22.40 -16.42
N LEU A 67 -12.25 -21.98 -17.18
CA LEU A 67 -11.95 -20.57 -17.37
C LEU A 67 -12.84 -19.92 -18.42
N PHE A 68 -13.10 -20.63 -19.53
CA PHE A 68 -13.83 -20.11 -20.69
C PHE A 68 -15.27 -20.65 -20.81
N GLY A 69 -15.60 -21.71 -20.06
CA GLY A 69 -16.91 -22.35 -20.13
C GLY A 69 -18.02 -21.65 -19.35
N GLY A 70 -17.80 -20.52 -18.71
CA GLY A 70 -18.81 -19.82 -17.91
C GLY A 70 -19.32 -20.61 -16.69
N LEU A 71 -18.74 -21.77 -16.40
CA LEU A 71 -19.09 -22.64 -15.27
C LEU A 71 -18.53 -22.17 -13.92
N MET A 72 -18.06 -20.93 -13.87
CA MET A 72 -17.51 -20.31 -12.67
C MET A 72 -18.62 -19.90 -11.69
N GLN A 73 -19.42 -20.87 -11.23
CA GLN A 73 -20.17 -20.69 -10.00
C GLN A 73 -19.20 -20.88 -8.84
N LEU A 74 -19.00 -19.81 -8.05
CA LEU A 74 -18.20 -19.93 -6.84
C LEU A 74 -18.77 -21.05 -5.97
N PRO A 75 -17.92 -21.95 -5.45
CA PRO A 75 -18.35 -22.89 -4.42
C PRO A 75 -18.96 -22.10 -3.25
N SER A 76 -20.07 -22.55 -2.72
CA SER A 76 -20.72 -21.92 -1.57
C SER A 76 -19.72 -21.77 -0.42
N GLY A 77 -19.50 -20.51 0.03
CA GLY A 77 -18.55 -20.17 1.11
C GLY A 77 -17.16 -19.70 0.64
N TYR A 78 -16.89 -19.61 -0.66
CA TYR A 78 -15.66 -18.99 -1.17
C TYR A 78 -15.91 -17.55 -1.62
N THR A 79 -15.05 -16.62 -1.16
CA THR A 79 -14.97 -15.28 -1.76
C THR A 79 -14.12 -15.34 -3.03
N TYR A 80 -14.42 -14.46 -4.00
CA TYR A 80 -13.62 -14.31 -5.23
C TYR A 80 -12.12 -14.13 -4.93
N ALA A 81 -11.79 -13.37 -3.88
CA ALA A 81 -10.43 -13.16 -3.41
C ALA A 81 -9.72 -14.43 -3.00
N LYS A 82 -10.36 -15.27 -2.20
CA LYS A 82 -9.77 -16.52 -1.70
C LYS A 82 -9.54 -17.50 -2.85
N TYR A 83 -10.54 -17.65 -3.71
CA TYR A 83 -10.47 -18.54 -4.88
C TYR A 83 -9.37 -18.10 -5.87
N ALA A 84 -9.33 -16.81 -6.22
CA ALA A 84 -8.34 -16.28 -7.14
C ALA A 84 -6.90 -16.43 -6.57
N ARG A 85 -6.71 -16.11 -5.29
CA ARG A 85 -5.39 -16.16 -4.64
C ARG A 85 -4.84 -17.58 -4.52
N GLU A 86 -5.63 -18.53 -4.04
CA GLU A 86 -5.16 -19.91 -3.85
C GLU A 86 -4.84 -20.57 -5.19
N GLY A 87 -5.73 -20.47 -6.17
CA GLY A 87 -5.50 -21.04 -7.50
C GLY A 87 -4.34 -20.39 -8.27
N PHE A 88 -4.11 -19.09 -8.07
CA PHE A 88 -3.02 -18.37 -8.72
C PHE A 88 -1.64 -18.86 -8.27
N PHE A 89 -1.38 -18.95 -6.95
CA PHE A 89 -0.06 -19.36 -6.45
C PHE A 89 0.29 -20.79 -6.84
N GLN A 90 -0.69 -21.69 -6.88
CA GLN A 90 -0.50 -23.06 -7.37
C GLN A 90 -0.07 -23.09 -8.83
N LEU A 91 -0.75 -22.33 -9.71
CA LEU A 91 -0.40 -22.26 -11.12
C LEU A 91 0.97 -21.61 -11.36
N LEU A 92 1.30 -20.56 -10.64
CA LEU A 92 2.61 -19.92 -10.72
C LEU A 92 3.73 -20.89 -10.33
N PHE A 93 3.54 -21.65 -9.26
CA PHE A 93 4.50 -22.66 -8.84
C PHE A 93 4.71 -23.73 -9.92
N VAL A 94 3.61 -24.22 -10.52
CA VAL A 94 3.68 -25.20 -11.62
C VAL A 94 4.39 -24.61 -12.84
N CYS A 95 4.16 -23.33 -13.19
CA CYS A 95 4.88 -22.68 -14.29
C CYS A 95 6.41 -22.64 -14.04
N ILE A 96 6.84 -22.32 -12.82
CA ILE A 96 8.26 -22.34 -12.45
C ILE A 96 8.82 -23.76 -12.52
N LEU A 97 8.08 -24.75 -12.00
CA LEU A 97 8.48 -26.16 -12.07
C LEU A 97 8.63 -26.62 -13.52
N ASN A 98 7.73 -26.19 -14.42
CA ASN A 98 7.80 -26.51 -15.83
C ASN A 98 9.05 -25.94 -16.52
N VAL A 99 9.47 -24.71 -16.16
CA VAL A 99 10.76 -24.18 -16.64
C VAL A 99 11.88 -25.14 -16.28
N ILE A 100 11.94 -25.60 -15.04
CA ILE A 100 12.98 -26.52 -14.56
C ILE A 100 12.90 -27.86 -15.29
N ILE A 101 11.72 -28.45 -15.43
CA ILE A 101 11.50 -29.74 -16.11
C ILE A 101 11.99 -29.67 -17.57
N VAL A 102 11.61 -28.61 -18.28
CA VAL A 102 11.98 -28.49 -19.71
C VAL A 102 13.47 -28.20 -19.88
N LEU A 103 14.09 -27.41 -18.99
CA LEU A 103 15.52 -27.18 -18.99
C LEU A 103 16.31 -28.47 -18.70
N LEU A 104 15.92 -29.24 -17.69
CA LEU A 104 16.53 -30.53 -17.36
C LEU A 104 16.29 -31.54 -18.49
N GLY A 105 15.08 -31.59 -19.04
CA GLY A 105 14.72 -32.47 -20.17
C GLY A 105 15.54 -32.22 -21.42
N SER A 106 15.82 -30.93 -21.72
CA SER A 106 16.61 -30.56 -22.90
C SER A 106 18.12 -30.69 -22.69
N GLY A 107 18.62 -30.61 -21.43
CA GLY A 107 20.05 -30.65 -21.11
C GLY A 107 20.59 -32.01 -20.70
N LEU A 108 19.82 -32.86 -20.02
CA LEU A 108 20.29 -34.14 -19.47
C LEU A 108 20.18 -35.33 -20.43
N PHE A 109 19.24 -35.30 -21.37
CA PHE A 109 18.95 -36.43 -22.26
C PHE A 109 19.48 -36.21 -23.66
N ARG A 110 19.80 -37.31 -24.34
CA ARG A 110 20.19 -37.28 -25.76
C ARG A 110 19.07 -36.68 -26.60
N ARG A 111 19.41 -35.76 -27.48
CA ARG A 111 18.44 -35.13 -28.38
C ARG A 111 17.72 -36.18 -29.24
N ASN A 112 16.41 -36.17 -29.18
CA ASN A 112 15.55 -37.00 -29.97
C ASN A 112 14.31 -36.19 -30.38
N LYS A 113 13.84 -36.39 -31.63
CA LYS A 113 12.69 -35.66 -32.19
C LYS A 113 11.41 -35.87 -31.32
N ILE A 114 11.22 -37.09 -30.81
CA ILE A 114 10.05 -37.44 -29.97
C ILE A 114 10.15 -36.71 -28.63
N LEU A 115 11.33 -36.74 -27.97
CA LEU A 115 11.55 -36.01 -26.72
C LEU A 115 11.30 -34.50 -26.91
N ASN A 116 11.86 -33.92 -27.97
CA ASN A 116 11.66 -32.51 -28.31
C ASN A 116 10.17 -32.15 -28.48
N ALA A 117 9.40 -33.01 -29.13
CA ALA A 117 7.96 -32.83 -29.30
C ALA A 117 7.23 -32.78 -27.96
N PHE A 118 7.55 -33.68 -27.02
CA PHE A 118 6.95 -33.66 -25.67
C PHE A 118 7.40 -32.43 -24.88
N LEU A 119 8.65 -32.01 -24.96
CA LEU A 119 9.10 -30.79 -24.29
C LEU A 119 8.41 -29.53 -24.82
N ILE A 120 8.19 -29.45 -26.15
CA ILE A 120 7.41 -28.37 -26.75
C ILE A 120 5.96 -28.43 -26.28
N LEU A 121 5.35 -29.61 -26.20
CA LEU A 121 3.98 -29.79 -25.71
C LEU A 121 3.85 -29.32 -24.25
N ILE A 122 4.78 -29.69 -23.36
CA ILE A 122 4.83 -29.21 -21.98
C ILE A 122 4.94 -27.66 -21.94
N THR A 123 5.77 -27.09 -22.81
CA THR A 123 5.93 -25.63 -22.90
C THR A 123 4.62 -24.94 -23.37
N LEU A 124 3.91 -25.52 -24.33
CA LEU A 124 2.59 -25.01 -24.76
C LEU A 124 1.55 -25.11 -23.66
N CYS A 125 1.50 -26.22 -22.92
CA CYS A 125 0.65 -26.33 -21.73
C CYS A 125 0.99 -25.26 -20.69
N THR A 126 2.29 -24.92 -20.53
CA THR A 126 2.70 -23.86 -19.62
C THR A 126 2.17 -22.48 -20.05
N TYR A 127 2.11 -22.18 -21.35
CA TYR A 127 1.46 -20.93 -21.81
C TYR A 127 -0.02 -20.87 -21.46
N ILE A 128 -0.74 -21.97 -21.54
CA ILE A 128 -2.15 -22.04 -21.12
C ILE A 128 -2.26 -21.76 -19.61
N MET A 129 -1.36 -22.33 -18.81
CA MET A 129 -1.30 -22.09 -17.36
C MET A 129 -0.96 -20.63 -17.03
N ILE A 130 -0.02 -20.01 -17.75
CA ILE A 130 0.33 -18.58 -17.61
C ILE A 130 -0.90 -17.71 -17.94
N ALA A 131 -1.59 -17.98 -19.03
CA ALA A 131 -2.80 -17.25 -19.41
C ALA A 131 -3.91 -17.39 -18.36
N SER A 132 -4.13 -18.61 -17.86
CA SER A 132 -5.07 -18.88 -16.78
C SER A 132 -4.70 -18.13 -15.47
N SER A 133 -3.42 -18.11 -15.11
CA SER A 133 -2.93 -17.37 -13.95
C SER A 133 -3.12 -15.87 -14.10
N ALA A 134 -2.79 -15.33 -15.28
CA ALA A 134 -2.97 -13.90 -15.57
C ALA A 134 -4.44 -13.49 -15.52
N TYR A 135 -5.33 -14.31 -16.06
CA TYR A 135 -6.78 -14.07 -16.02
C TYR A 135 -7.31 -14.04 -14.58
N ARG A 136 -6.95 -15.04 -13.75
CA ARG A 136 -7.36 -15.09 -12.33
C ARG A 136 -6.85 -13.90 -11.57
N MET A 137 -5.59 -13.49 -11.80
CA MET A 137 -5.03 -12.29 -11.19
C MET A 137 -5.74 -11.03 -11.68
N GLY A 138 -6.14 -10.98 -12.96
CA GLY A 138 -6.94 -9.90 -13.53
C GLY A 138 -8.28 -9.73 -12.81
N LEU A 139 -9.02 -10.83 -12.62
CA LEU A 139 -10.27 -10.83 -11.85
C LEU A 139 -10.05 -10.36 -10.40
N TYR A 140 -8.94 -10.75 -9.80
CA TYR A 140 -8.61 -10.29 -8.45
C TYR A 140 -8.29 -8.79 -8.40
N VAL A 141 -7.64 -8.27 -9.43
CA VAL A 141 -7.33 -6.85 -9.56
C VAL A 141 -8.58 -6.01 -9.84
N SER A 142 -9.51 -6.50 -10.67
CA SER A 142 -10.76 -5.78 -10.95
C SER A 142 -11.66 -5.62 -9.72
N GLU A 143 -11.58 -6.55 -8.76
CA GLU A 143 -12.39 -6.51 -7.54
C GLU A 143 -11.73 -5.72 -6.40
N TYR A 144 -10.41 -5.88 -6.23
CA TYR A 144 -9.66 -5.36 -5.08
C TYR A 144 -8.61 -4.31 -5.44
N GLY A 145 -8.63 -3.78 -6.63
CA GLY A 145 -7.65 -2.81 -7.13
C GLY A 145 -6.28 -3.40 -7.42
N LEU A 146 -5.41 -2.60 -8.00
CA LEU A 146 -4.03 -2.96 -8.32
C LEU A 146 -3.11 -2.62 -7.14
N THR A 147 -2.17 -3.52 -6.81
CA THR A 147 -1.10 -3.27 -5.84
C THR A 147 0.26 -3.51 -6.46
N ALA A 148 1.33 -2.96 -5.86
CA ALA A 148 2.70 -3.18 -6.34
C ALA A 148 3.04 -4.67 -6.45
N THR A 149 2.59 -5.49 -5.48
CA THR A 149 2.79 -6.94 -5.51
C THR A 149 2.07 -7.60 -6.69
N ARG A 150 0.81 -7.24 -6.97
CA ARG A 150 0.03 -7.80 -8.10
C ARG A 150 0.64 -7.40 -9.44
N LEU A 151 1.13 -6.17 -9.55
CA LEU A 151 1.85 -5.71 -10.73
C LEU A 151 3.15 -6.52 -10.97
N CYS A 152 3.94 -6.77 -9.91
CA CYS A 152 5.13 -7.63 -9.98
C CYS A 152 4.80 -9.07 -10.41
N VAL A 153 3.63 -9.58 -10.04
CA VAL A 153 3.15 -10.88 -10.47
C VAL A 153 2.90 -10.92 -11.98
N PHE A 154 2.19 -9.94 -12.55
CA PHE A 154 2.01 -9.85 -14.00
C PHE A 154 3.34 -9.74 -14.73
N TRP A 155 4.26 -8.94 -14.19
CA TRP A 155 5.61 -8.84 -14.72
C TRP A 155 6.34 -10.19 -14.71
N ALA A 156 6.28 -10.94 -13.60
CA ALA A 156 6.91 -12.25 -13.47
C ALA A 156 6.33 -13.27 -14.47
N LEU A 157 5.01 -13.30 -14.66
CA LEU A 157 4.35 -14.14 -15.67
C LEU A 157 4.83 -13.77 -17.09
N GLY A 158 4.98 -12.49 -17.39
CA GLY A 158 5.53 -12.01 -18.66
C GLY A 158 6.98 -12.47 -18.87
N VAL A 159 7.82 -12.38 -17.85
CA VAL A 159 9.21 -12.87 -17.88
C VAL A 159 9.26 -14.37 -18.15
N ILE A 160 8.43 -15.17 -17.45
CA ILE A 160 8.35 -16.62 -17.66
C ILE A 160 7.91 -16.93 -19.09
N ALA A 161 6.88 -16.23 -19.60
CA ALA A 161 6.42 -16.42 -20.98
C ALA A 161 7.52 -16.15 -22.00
N LEU A 162 8.22 -15.03 -21.88
CA LEU A 162 9.33 -14.70 -22.78
C LEU A 162 10.47 -15.71 -22.65
N PHE A 163 10.80 -16.16 -21.45
CA PHE A 163 11.84 -17.18 -21.24
C PHE A 163 11.46 -18.51 -21.89
N MET A 164 10.20 -18.96 -21.76
CA MET A 164 9.68 -20.16 -22.40
C MET A 164 9.73 -20.10 -23.93
N LEU A 165 9.57 -18.90 -24.51
CA LEU A 165 9.79 -18.71 -25.95
C LEU A 165 11.25 -19.03 -26.34
N GLY A 166 12.21 -18.58 -25.56
CA GLY A 166 13.61 -18.91 -25.75
C GLY A 166 13.90 -20.41 -25.64
N VAL A 167 13.20 -21.09 -24.74
CA VAL A 167 13.31 -22.54 -24.59
C VAL A 167 12.83 -23.26 -25.86
N ILE A 168 11.69 -22.87 -26.43
CA ILE A 168 11.20 -23.43 -27.72
C ILE A 168 12.23 -23.20 -28.82
N LEU A 169 12.78 -21.97 -28.93
CA LEU A 169 13.79 -21.64 -29.92
C LEU A 169 15.07 -22.49 -29.74
N SER A 170 15.47 -22.76 -28.49
CA SER A 170 16.65 -23.61 -28.18
C SER A 170 16.41 -25.08 -28.55
N ILE A 171 15.17 -25.57 -28.40
CA ILE A 171 14.80 -26.93 -28.83
C ILE A 171 14.81 -27.04 -30.35
N CYS A 172 14.23 -26.03 -31.01
CA CYS A 172 14.13 -26.03 -32.50
C CYS A 172 15.45 -25.73 -33.20
N LYS A 173 16.29 -24.84 -32.62
CA LYS A 173 17.55 -24.38 -33.22
C LYS A 173 18.74 -24.71 -32.32
N PRO A 174 19.53 -25.77 -32.59
CA PRO A 174 20.65 -26.18 -31.74
C PRO A 174 21.73 -25.10 -31.53
N ALA A 175 21.89 -24.19 -32.49
CA ALA A 175 22.84 -23.10 -32.39
C ALA A 175 22.35 -21.92 -31.53
N PHE A 176 21.10 -21.96 -31.01
CA PHE A 176 20.54 -20.89 -30.22
C PHE A 176 21.05 -20.95 -28.76
N SER A 177 21.68 -19.87 -28.31
CA SER A 177 22.20 -19.77 -26.94
C SER A 177 21.12 -19.31 -25.99
N LEU A 178 20.47 -20.27 -25.30
CA LEU A 178 19.41 -20.00 -24.33
C LEU A 178 19.91 -19.13 -23.18
N PHE A 179 21.14 -19.33 -22.72
CA PHE A 179 21.74 -18.58 -21.64
C PHE A 179 21.86 -17.08 -21.96
N ARG A 180 22.40 -16.74 -23.12
CA ARG A 180 22.50 -15.33 -23.58
C ARG A 180 21.11 -14.70 -23.72
N TYR A 181 20.18 -15.43 -24.32
CA TYR A 181 18.80 -14.98 -24.47
C TYR A 181 18.16 -14.71 -23.10
N GLY A 182 18.30 -15.63 -22.14
CA GLY A 182 17.76 -15.49 -20.80
C GLY A 182 18.29 -14.24 -20.08
N ILE A 183 19.60 -13.98 -20.12
CA ILE A 183 20.18 -12.77 -19.53
C ILE A 183 19.61 -11.51 -20.19
N ILE A 184 19.51 -11.49 -21.52
CA ILE A 184 18.99 -10.33 -22.26
C ILE A 184 17.52 -10.09 -21.89
N VAL A 185 16.69 -11.13 -21.90
CA VAL A 185 15.25 -11.02 -21.55
C VAL A 185 15.07 -10.52 -20.13
N ILE A 186 15.74 -11.15 -19.15
CA ILE A 186 15.64 -10.74 -17.76
C ILE A 186 16.14 -9.30 -17.57
N GLY A 187 17.26 -8.95 -18.22
CA GLY A 187 17.81 -7.60 -18.17
C GLY A 187 16.86 -6.55 -18.74
N ILE A 188 16.30 -6.80 -19.93
CA ILE A 188 15.33 -5.88 -20.57
C ILE A 188 14.05 -5.78 -19.71
N CYS A 189 13.49 -6.90 -19.26
CA CYS A 189 12.30 -6.89 -18.43
C CYS A 189 12.52 -6.15 -17.10
N TYR A 190 13.71 -6.30 -16.50
CA TYR A 190 14.08 -5.55 -15.29
C TYR A 190 14.18 -4.05 -15.57
N LEU A 191 14.82 -3.64 -16.67
CA LEU A 191 14.88 -2.23 -17.06
C LEU A 191 13.49 -1.65 -17.31
N VAL A 192 12.63 -2.38 -18.03
CA VAL A 192 11.24 -1.97 -18.24
C VAL A 192 10.54 -1.74 -16.91
N LEU A 193 10.64 -2.67 -15.96
CA LEU A 193 10.02 -2.52 -14.64
C LEU A 193 10.61 -1.32 -13.86
N ALA A 194 11.93 -1.14 -13.92
CA ALA A 194 12.61 -0.05 -13.21
C ALA A 194 12.19 1.34 -13.72
N PHE A 195 11.98 1.49 -15.04
CA PHE A 195 11.59 2.75 -15.66
C PHE A 195 10.08 2.95 -15.81
N ALA A 196 9.27 1.90 -15.64
CA ALA A 196 7.82 1.95 -15.76
C ALA A 196 7.12 2.71 -14.63
N ARG A 197 7.84 3.12 -13.57
CA ARG A 197 7.27 3.81 -12.39
C ARG A 197 6.07 3.02 -11.83
N PRO A 198 6.28 1.83 -11.26
CA PRO A 198 5.20 0.91 -10.87
C PRO A 198 4.18 1.54 -9.94
N ASP A 199 4.60 2.38 -9.00
CA ASP A 199 3.70 3.04 -8.04
C ASP A 199 2.81 4.09 -8.72
N TYR A 200 3.30 4.77 -9.76
CA TYR A 200 2.47 5.63 -10.61
C TYR A 200 1.39 4.84 -11.35
N LEU A 201 1.76 3.67 -11.92
CA LEU A 201 0.79 2.82 -12.64
C LEU A 201 -0.28 2.28 -11.69
N VAL A 202 0.12 1.87 -10.48
CA VAL A 202 -0.79 1.41 -9.44
C VAL A 202 -1.76 2.52 -9.04
N ALA A 203 -1.26 3.72 -8.74
CA ALA A 203 -2.11 4.84 -8.37
C ALA A 203 -3.09 5.18 -9.50
N ARG A 204 -2.59 5.32 -10.74
CA ARG A 204 -3.41 5.66 -11.91
C ARG A 204 -4.51 4.62 -12.19
N TYR A 205 -4.20 3.33 -12.04
CA TYR A 205 -5.21 2.29 -12.23
C TYR A 205 -6.32 2.39 -11.18
N ASN A 206 -5.94 2.51 -9.91
CA ASN A 206 -6.91 2.52 -8.81
C ASN A 206 -7.82 3.75 -8.86
N THR A 207 -7.29 4.95 -9.12
CA THR A 207 -8.11 6.16 -9.24
C THR A 207 -8.99 6.19 -10.50
N ALA A 208 -8.62 5.45 -11.56
CA ALA A 208 -9.40 5.43 -12.81
C ALA A 208 -10.43 4.29 -12.88
N CYS A 209 -10.23 3.19 -12.17
CA CYS A 209 -11.00 1.96 -12.36
C CYS A 209 -11.74 1.48 -11.10
N MET A 210 -11.40 2.00 -9.92
CA MET A 210 -12.05 1.60 -8.67
C MET A 210 -13.06 2.68 -8.25
N GLU A 211 -14.27 2.25 -7.87
CA GLU A 211 -15.30 3.15 -7.34
C GLU A 211 -14.95 3.62 -5.92
N ASP A 212 -14.38 2.73 -5.12
CA ASP A 212 -13.89 3.05 -3.75
C ASP A 212 -12.37 2.97 -3.72
N THR A 213 -11.72 4.13 -3.84
CA THR A 213 -10.26 4.25 -3.90
C THR A 213 -9.66 4.28 -2.50
N ASP A 214 -8.81 3.30 -2.15
CA ASP A 214 -8.04 3.32 -0.90
C ASP A 214 -6.90 4.36 -0.96
N TYR A 215 -7.22 5.62 -0.71
CA TYR A 215 -6.24 6.70 -0.66
C TYR A 215 -5.16 6.50 0.39
N LYS A 216 -5.46 5.79 1.50
CA LYS A 216 -4.47 5.49 2.53
C LYS A 216 -3.36 4.58 1.96
N TYR A 217 -3.74 3.60 1.17
CA TYR A 217 -2.79 2.77 0.46
C TYR A 217 -2.00 3.59 -0.58
N LEU A 218 -2.67 4.44 -1.37
CA LEU A 218 -2.00 5.27 -2.37
C LEU A 218 -1.00 6.25 -1.77
N MET A 219 -1.31 6.87 -0.63
CA MET A 219 -0.37 7.71 0.13
C MET A 219 0.84 6.93 0.67
N SER A 220 0.71 5.61 0.88
CA SER A 220 1.83 4.76 1.33
C SER A 220 2.80 4.36 0.22
N LEU A 221 2.45 4.59 -1.03
CA LEU A 221 3.31 4.34 -2.19
C LEU A 221 4.47 5.35 -2.23
N SER A 222 5.41 5.14 -3.15
CA SER A 222 6.48 6.10 -3.37
C SER A 222 5.94 7.43 -3.93
N THR A 223 6.77 8.46 -3.88
CA THR A 223 6.42 9.80 -4.40
C THR A 223 6.11 9.83 -5.91
N ASP A 224 6.29 8.72 -6.62
CA ASP A 224 5.84 8.59 -8.01
C ASP A 224 4.31 8.67 -8.15
N ALA A 225 3.55 8.25 -7.12
CA ALA A 225 2.10 8.33 -7.09
C ALA A 225 1.58 9.76 -6.91
N SER A 226 2.39 10.69 -6.42
CA SER A 226 1.98 12.05 -6.07
C SER A 226 1.36 12.83 -7.23
N SER A 227 1.81 12.60 -8.47
CA SER A 227 1.25 13.26 -9.65
C SER A 227 -0.17 12.79 -9.98
N VAL A 228 -0.53 11.59 -9.61
CA VAL A 228 -1.89 11.05 -9.76
C VAL A 228 -2.77 11.61 -8.65
N LEU A 229 -2.31 11.57 -7.39
CA LEU A 229 -3.04 12.13 -6.25
C LEU A 229 -3.33 13.62 -6.42
N ALA A 230 -2.37 14.40 -6.94
CA ALA A 230 -2.56 15.83 -7.21
C ALA A 230 -3.56 16.12 -8.34
N ALA A 231 -3.80 15.18 -9.24
CA ALA A 231 -4.75 15.30 -10.34
C ALA A 231 -6.14 14.74 -9.99
N ASP A 232 -6.26 14.02 -8.87
CA ASP A 232 -7.49 13.41 -8.42
C ASP A 232 -8.32 14.42 -7.62
N ALA A 233 -9.56 14.66 -8.07
CA ALA A 233 -10.42 15.67 -7.48
C ALA A 233 -10.90 15.29 -6.09
N ASP A 234 -11.30 14.03 -5.90
CA ASP A 234 -11.82 13.51 -4.63
C ASP A 234 -10.74 13.52 -3.54
N PHE A 235 -9.50 13.18 -3.92
CA PHE A 235 -8.37 13.31 -3.02
C PHE A 235 -8.10 14.76 -2.61
N MET A 236 -8.10 15.69 -3.58
CA MET A 236 -7.78 17.09 -3.34
C MET A 236 -8.89 17.83 -2.58
N GLU A 237 -10.14 17.39 -2.69
CA GLU A 237 -11.26 17.92 -1.90
C GLU A 237 -11.11 17.56 -0.42
N ASN A 238 -10.58 16.39 -0.10
CA ASN A 238 -10.31 15.98 1.28
C ASN A 238 -9.04 16.67 1.84
N LYS A 239 -9.22 17.89 2.35
CA LYS A 239 -8.14 18.70 2.94
C LYS A 239 -7.37 17.99 4.07
N GLY A 240 -8.03 17.08 4.77
CA GLY A 240 -7.39 16.26 5.81
C GLY A 240 -6.35 15.31 5.24
N MET A 241 -6.72 14.52 4.22
CA MET A 241 -5.80 13.61 3.54
C MET A 241 -4.65 14.36 2.86
N VAL A 242 -4.94 15.46 2.18
CA VAL A 242 -3.92 16.33 1.55
C VAL A 242 -2.93 16.83 2.58
N THR A 243 -3.39 17.28 3.76
CA THR A 243 -2.51 17.75 4.84
C THR A 243 -1.64 16.63 5.40
N MET A 244 -2.19 15.43 5.61
CA MET A 244 -1.44 14.26 6.09
C MET A 244 -0.37 13.83 5.08
N TYR A 245 -0.70 13.85 3.80
CA TYR A 245 0.25 13.55 2.73
C TYR A 245 1.35 14.62 2.63
N ALA A 246 0.98 15.89 2.68
CA ALA A 246 1.94 17.00 2.71
C ALA A 246 2.89 16.92 3.91
N ARG A 247 2.41 16.47 5.09
CA ARG A 247 3.24 16.21 6.27
C ARG A 247 4.24 15.09 6.02
N GLN A 248 3.82 14.00 5.39
CA GLN A 248 4.71 12.90 5.01
C GLN A 248 5.82 13.42 4.07
N LEU A 249 5.46 14.17 3.04
CA LEU A 249 6.41 14.78 2.11
C LEU A 249 7.35 15.78 2.79
N ALA A 250 6.86 16.56 3.75
CA ALA A 250 7.66 17.53 4.50
C ALA A 250 8.70 16.88 5.41
N GLY A 251 8.46 15.65 5.87
CA GLY A 251 9.36 14.86 6.71
C GLY A 251 10.48 14.16 5.93
N GLU A 252 10.34 14.01 4.62
CA GLU A 252 11.37 13.44 3.75
C GLU A 252 12.37 14.53 3.36
N THR A 253 13.62 14.44 3.82
CA THR A 253 14.67 15.41 3.48
C THR A 253 15.46 14.96 2.26
N ASN A 254 15.78 15.91 1.37
CA ASN A 254 16.64 15.68 0.19
C ASN A 254 18.05 16.26 0.41
N ASP A 255 18.52 16.29 1.66
CA ASP A 255 19.72 17.04 2.05
C ASP A 255 21.04 16.38 1.61
N SER A 256 21.00 15.17 1.08
CA SER A 256 22.20 14.47 0.60
C SER A 256 22.00 13.90 -0.82
N LEU A 257 23.12 13.78 -1.57
CA LEU A 257 23.13 13.14 -2.91
C LEU A 257 22.55 11.71 -2.90
N ARG A 258 22.61 11.00 -1.77
CA ARG A 258 22.01 9.67 -1.63
C ARG A 258 20.49 9.68 -1.53
N GLN A 259 19.91 10.80 -1.15
CA GLN A 259 18.47 11.00 -0.98
C GLN A 259 17.86 11.73 -2.18
N PHE A 260 18.68 12.15 -3.15
CA PHE A 260 18.21 12.84 -4.34
C PHE A 260 17.18 11.99 -5.09
N ASN A 261 15.95 12.47 -5.13
CA ASN A 261 14.83 11.81 -5.78
C ASN A 261 14.02 12.82 -6.58
N VAL A 262 14.06 12.68 -7.92
CA VAL A 262 13.34 13.58 -8.83
C VAL A 262 11.82 13.54 -8.60
N SER A 263 11.28 12.36 -8.30
CA SER A 263 9.83 12.22 -8.00
C SER A 263 9.44 12.96 -6.74
N HIS A 264 10.30 12.96 -5.71
CA HIS A 264 10.07 13.72 -4.49
C HIS A 264 10.09 15.23 -4.74
N ILE A 265 11.02 15.72 -5.57
CA ILE A 265 11.07 17.15 -5.93
C ILE A 265 9.77 17.57 -6.65
N LYS A 266 9.29 16.75 -7.57
CA LYS A 266 8.01 16.99 -8.25
C LYS A 266 6.85 16.95 -7.26
N ALA A 267 6.80 15.97 -6.36
CA ALA A 267 5.77 15.87 -5.33
C ALA A 267 5.76 17.12 -4.43
N ALA A 268 6.93 17.54 -3.95
CA ALA A 268 7.07 18.75 -3.13
C ALA A 268 6.64 20.02 -3.86
N HIS A 269 6.81 20.08 -5.18
CA HIS A 269 6.32 21.20 -5.97
C HIS A 269 4.79 21.19 -6.13
N LEU A 270 4.20 20.01 -6.38
CA LEU A 270 2.75 19.84 -6.54
C LEU A 270 1.97 20.18 -5.25
N PHE A 271 2.52 19.78 -4.09
CA PHE A 271 1.91 20.00 -2.78
C PHE A 271 2.57 21.13 -1.99
N ARG A 272 3.21 22.09 -2.67
CA ARG A 272 4.01 23.16 -2.06
C ARG A 272 3.25 23.98 -1.03
N ASP A 273 2.05 24.38 -1.35
CA ASP A 273 1.25 25.25 -0.47
C ASP A 273 0.82 24.49 0.78
N SER A 274 0.37 23.26 0.62
CA SER A 274 0.02 22.37 1.74
C SER A 274 1.23 22.04 2.61
N ILE A 275 2.43 21.83 2.03
CA ILE A 275 3.68 21.64 2.77
C ILE A 275 4.06 22.88 3.58
N ASN A 276 3.93 24.08 2.99
CA ASN A 276 4.20 25.33 3.69
C ASN A 276 3.22 25.54 4.85
N GLU A 277 1.96 25.22 4.64
CA GLU A 277 0.93 25.27 5.68
C GLU A 277 1.27 24.33 6.83
N VAL A 278 1.63 23.08 6.56
CA VAL A 278 2.04 22.09 7.56
C VAL A 278 3.29 22.56 8.34
N LYS A 279 4.30 23.09 7.66
CA LYS A 279 5.51 23.63 8.31
C LYS A 279 5.23 24.83 9.22
N SER A 280 4.22 25.63 8.87
CA SER A 280 3.84 26.82 9.64
C SER A 280 2.80 26.55 10.73
N SER A 281 2.23 25.35 10.79
CA SER A 281 1.17 24.96 11.72
C SER A 281 1.61 23.86 12.67
N GLN A 282 0.96 23.80 13.84
CA GLN A 282 0.93 22.64 14.73
C GLN A 282 -0.34 21.86 14.40
N LEU A 283 -0.20 20.58 14.09
CA LEU A 283 -1.33 19.72 13.74
C LEU A 283 -1.84 19.03 14.99
N ILE A 284 -3.17 18.93 15.11
CA ILE A 284 -3.86 18.20 16.18
C ILE A 284 -4.81 17.21 15.51
N LEU A 285 -4.60 15.94 15.77
CA LEU A 285 -5.46 14.86 15.32
C LEU A 285 -6.45 14.54 16.44
N LEU A 286 -7.73 14.66 16.13
CA LEU A 286 -8.83 14.48 17.06
C LEU A 286 -9.50 13.14 16.76
N TYR A 287 -9.36 12.18 17.66
CA TYR A 287 -10.10 10.92 17.63
C TYR A 287 -11.40 11.11 18.38
N VAL A 288 -12.50 11.14 17.64
CA VAL A 288 -13.85 11.34 18.19
C VAL A 288 -14.59 10.02 18.16
N TYR A 289 -15.06 9.55 19.31
CA TYR A 289 -15.88 8.36 19.38
C TYR A 289 -17.14 8.64 20.22
N SER A 290 -18.25 8.04 19.83
CA SER A 290 -19.48 8.04 20.60
C SER A 290 -19.63 6.68 21.31
N PRO A 291 -19.63 6.60 22.63
CA PRO A 291 -19.70 5.34 23.35
C PRO A 291 -21.06 4.64 23.28
N TYR A 292 -22.10 5.29 22.73
CA TYR A 292 -23.45 4.74 22.64
C TYR A 292 -23.70 4.01 21.31
N ASP A 293 -22.96 2.93 21.04
CA ASP A 293 -23.39 1.88 20.13
C ASP A 293 -23.99 0.67 20.90
N LEU A 294 -24.24 0.84 22.18
CA LEU A 294 -24.92 -0.14 23.01
C LEU A 294 -26.44 0.01 22.81
N GLY A 295 -26.96 -0.79 21.89
CA GLY A 295 -28.38 -0.89 21.57
C GLY A 295 -29.27 -0.82 22.80
N SER A 296 -30.08 0.18 22.86
CA SER A 296 -31.21 0.39 23.74
C SER A 296 -31.17 1.71 24.54
N TYR A 297 -31.79 2.67 24.06
CA TYR A 297 -32.90 3.43 24.61
C TYR A 297 -33.26 4.53 23.61
N ASN A 298 -34.44 4.36 22.98
CA ASN A 298 -35.07 5.25 22.00
C ASN A 298 -34.33 5.46 20.63
N ASN A 299 -34.80 4.71 19.67
CA ASN A 299 -34.58 4.80 18.23
C ASN A 299 -34.75 6.24 17.71
N ASN A 300 -33.70 7.02 17.56
CA ASN A 300 -33.65 8.03 16.47
C ASN A 300 -32.37 8.87 16.39
N ASP A 301 -31.43 8.85 17.35
CA ASP A 301 -30.19 9.62 17.24
C ASP A 301 -29.00 8.82 17.80
N THR A 302 -28.51 7.85 17.06
CA THR A 302 -27.35 7.04 17.43
C THR A 302 -26.12 7.47 16.67
N GLY A 303 -25.11 7.93 17.39
CA GLY A 303 -23.79 8.18 16.85
C GLY A 303 -23.50 9.64 16.46
N LEU A 304 -22.39 9.83 15.76
CA LEU A 304 -22.00 11.12 15.17
C LEU A 304 -22.84 11.47 13.92
N ASP A 305 -23.91 10.72 13.65
CA ASP A 305 -24.86 11.00 12.59
C ASP A 305 -25.61 12.30 12.88
N GLY A 306 -25.52 13.23 11.92
CA GLY A 306 -26.11 14.56 12.05
C GLY A 306 -25.14 15.62 12.61
N VAL A 307 -23.88 15.27 12.91
CA VAL A 307 -22.82 16.28 13.13
C VAL A 307 -22.31 16.75 11.77
N ASP A 308 -22.58 18.03 11.45
CA ASP A 308 -22.20 18.62 10.16
C ASP A 308 -20.74 19.08 10.16
N SER A 309 -20.26 19.59 11.29
CA SER A 309 -18.89 20.08 11.44
C SER A 309 -18.42 20.07 12.88
N ILE A 310 -17.10 19.99 13.03
CA ILE A 310 -16.42 20.15 14.32
C ILE A 310 -15.53 21.38 14.22
N GLN A 311 -15.67 22.25 15.21
CA GLN A 311 -14.79 23.41 15.38
C GLN A 311 -13.92 23.23 16.63
N MET A 312 -12.66 23.60 16.51
CA MET A 312 -11.74 23.64 17.63
C MET A 312 -11.34 25.08 17.94
N GLY A 313 -11.72 25.53 19.12
CA GLY A 313 -11.22 26.78 19.67
C GLY A 313 -9.90 26.53 20.42
N TYR A 314 -8.96 27.45 20.37
CA TYR A 314 -7.75 27.38 21.16
C TYR A 314 -7.44 28.70 21.86
N HIS A 315 -6.95 28.61 23.10
CA HIS A 315 -6.42 29.71 23.88
C HIS A 315 -5.04 29.33 24.41
N VAL A 316 -4.04 30.19 24.17
CA VAL A 316 -2.68 29.93 24.59
C VAL A 316 -2.51 30.32 26.08
N LEU A 317 -2.13 29.37 26.90
CA LEU A 317 -1.93 29.61 28.32
C LEU A 317 -0.74 30.58 28.56
N LYS A 318 -0.89 31.47 29.54
CA LYS A 318 0.22 32.25 30.06
C LYS A 318 1.12 31.32 30.88
N ASP A 319 2.37 31.68 31.19
CA ASP A 319 3.30 30.77 31.86
C ASP A 319 2.74 30.18 33.14
N THR A 320 3.02 28.88 33.36
CA THR A 320 2.41 28.02 34.36
C THR A 320 2.76 28.35 35.82
N GLU A 321 3.53 29.40 36.11
CA GLU A 321 3.86 29.80 37.48
C GLU A 321 2.83 30.73 38.12
N ASP A 322 1.90 31.32 37.36
CA ASP A 322 0.90 32.28 37.90
C ASP A 322 -0.57 31.85 37.72
N ASP A 323 -0.86 30.64 37.28
CA ASP A 323 -2.24 30.26 36.91
C ASP A 323 -2.84 29.21 37.87
N ASP A 324 -2.76 29.48 39.16
CA ASP A 324 -3.61 28.81 40.18
C ASP A 324 -5.12 29.12 40.00
N THR A 325 -5.51 29.83 38.93
CA THR A 325 -6.87 30.32 38.75
C THR A 325 -7.65 29.68 37.61
N ALA A 326 -7.10 28.69 36.91
CA ALA A 326 -7.77 28.07 35.74
C ALA A 326 -8.21 26.60 35.94
N TYR A 327 -8.19 26.10 37.17
CA TYR A 327 -8.83 24.84 37.49
C TYR A 327 -10.29 25.12 37.88
N TYR A 328 -11.22 24.95 36.95
CA TYR A 328 -12.61 24.85 37.35
C TYR A 328 -12.78 23.50 37.99
N ASP A 329 -12.60 23.47 39.33
CA ASP A 329 -13.08 22.39 40.17
C ASP A 329 -14.61 22.46 40.19
N TYR A 330 -15.24 21.60 39.44
CA TYR A 330 -16.69 21.50 39.34
C TYR A 330 -17.32 20.97 40.63
N ASP A 331 -16.52 20.53 41.60
CA ASP A 331 -16.96 19.90 42.84
C ASP A 331 -17.24 20.87 44.01
N SER A 332 -16.98 22.18 43.86
CA SER A 332 -17.35 23.13 44.93
C SER A 332 -18.44 24.11 44.48
N TYR A 333 -19.66 23.67 44.49
CA TYR A 333 -20.81 24.56 44.65
C TYR A 333 -20.78 25.21 46.02
N SER A 334 -19.93 26.17 46.21
CA SER A 334 -20.04 27.16 47.29
C SER A 334 -20.61 28.45 46.70
N MET A 335 -21.85 28.75 47.11
CA MET A 335 -22.67 29.86 46.61
C MET A 335 -22.16 31.26 46.95
N ASP A 336 -20.86 31.46 47.19
CA ASP A 336 -20.36 32.78 47.71
C ASP A 336 -19.04 33.26 47.08
N ASP A 337 -18.67 32.82 45.92
CA ASP A 337 -17.48 33.37 45.25
C ASP A 337 -17.84 34.19 44.02
N THR A 338 -17.98 35.50 44.22
CA THR A 338 -18.23 36.50 43.15
C THR A 338 -17.01 36.81 42.30
N ARG A 339 -16.07 35.89 42.13
CA ARG A 339 -14.98 36.00 41.17
C ARG A 339 -15.49 35.64 39.80
N VAL A 340 -15.93 36.62 39.05
CA VAL A 340 -16.19 36.47 37.60
C VAL A 340 -14.86 36.21 36.96
N ALA A 341 -14.60 34.94 36.61
CA ALA A 341 -13.44 34.59 35.78
C ALA A 341 -13.46 35.43 34.48
N ALA A 342 -12.33 36.01 34.15
CA ALA A 342 -12.23 36.81 32.90
C ALA A 342 -12.60 35.91 31.71
N PRO A 343 -13.48 36.41 30.79
CA PRO A 343 -13.90 35.60 29.65
C PRO A 343 -12.70 35.13 28.83
N VAL A 344 -12.56 33.83 28.66
CA VAL A 344 -11.51 33.23 27.84
C VAL A 344 -11.95 33.35 26.39
N PHE A 345 -11.20 34.12 25.59
CA PHE A 345 -11.47 34.26 24.17
C PHE A 345 -10.72 33.19 23.37
N PHE A 346 -11.45 32.20 22.86
CA PHE A 346 -10.92 31.20 21.95
C PHE A 346 -10.80 31.73 20.52
N LYS A 347 -9.74 31.30 19.84
CA LYS A 347 -9.61 31.42 18.39
C LYS A 347 -10.06 30.14 17.76
N TRP A 348 -11.10 30.21 16.92
CA TRP A 348 -11.73 29.06 16.31
C TRP A 348 -11.06 28.66 15.01
N VAL A 349 -10.88 27.38 14.79
CA VAL A 349 -10.44 26.75 13.57
C VAL A 349 -11.34 25.58 13.25
N ASP A 350 -11.64 25.37 11.99
CA ASP A 350 -12.43 24.23 11.55
C ASP A 350 -11.56 22.96 11.59
N ALA A 351 -12.10 21.89 12.16
CA ALA A 351 -11.50 20.59 12.12
C ALA A 351 -12.03 19.83 10.88
N VAL A 352 -11.13 19.34 10.06
CA VAL A 352 -11.46 18.66 8.80
C VAL A 352 -11.45 17.16 9.01
N GLU A 353 -12.50 16.44 8.58
CA GLU A 353 -12.55 14.99 8.66
C GLU A 353 -11.43 14.36 7.80
N VAL A 354 -10.64 13.49 8.44
CA VAL A 354 -9.57 12.73 7.79
C VAL A 354 -10.04 11.31 7.46
N LYS A 355 -10.84 10.73 8.38
CA LYS A 355 -11.29 9.35 8.26
C LYS A 355 -12.55 9.10 9.06
N LYS A 356 -13.53 8.48 8.41
CA LYS A 356 -14.68 7.84 9.08
C LYS A 356 -14.31 6.36 9.32
N ILE A 357 -14.28 5.91 10.57
CA ILE A 357 -14.01 4.51 10.95
C ILE A 357 -15.33 3.75 11.04
N SER A 358 -16.30 4.34 11.71
CA SER A 358 -17.68 3.87 11.84
C SER A 358 -18.62 5.08 11.96
N ASP A 359 -19.92 4.84 12.09
CA ASP A 359 -20.89 5.91 12.35
C ASP A 359 -20.67 6.55 13.73
N SER A 360 -20.08 5.81 14.65
CA SER A 360 -19.75 6.25 16.01
C SER A 360 -18.30 6.69 16.21
N GLU A 361 -17.42 6.54 15.20
CA GLU A 361 -16.00 6.80 15.35
C GLU A 361 -15.42 7.50 14.11
N ARG A 362 -14.90 8.72 14.31
CA ARG A 362 -14.33 9.57 13.24
C ARG A 362 -13.03 10.23 13.68
N ILE A 363 -12.18 10.55 12.72
CA ILE A 363 -10.90 11.23 12.95
C ILE A 363 -10.94 12.57 12.21
N PHE A 364 -10.67 13.63 12.95
CA PHE A 364 -10.59 15.00 12.44
C PHE A 364 -9.18 15.56 12.62
N LEU A 365 -8.83 16.54 11.79
CA LEU A 365 -7.56 17.24 11.83
C LEU A 365 -7.82 18.74 12.00
N ALA A 366 -7.28 19.31 13.06
CA ALA A 366 -7.24 20.74 13.31
C ALA A 366 -5.82 21.29 13.14
N LYS A 367 -5.71 22.59 12.77
CA LYS A 367 -4.44 23.25 12.50
C LYS A 367 -4.32 24.52 13.33
N ILE A 368 -3.33 24.60 14.21
CA ILE A 368 -3.01 25.82 14.96
C ILE A 368 -1.77 26.48 14.35
N PRO A 369 -1.83 27.75 13.91
CA PRO A 369 -0.63 28.44 13.42
C PRO A 369 0.45 28.53 14.51
N ARG A 370 1.68 28.07 14.23
CA ARG A 370 2.78 28.10 15.21
C ARG A 370 3.07 29.53 15.74
N LYS A 371 2.86 30.54 14.92
CA LYS A 371 2.97 31.96 15.34
C LYS A 371 1.98 32.31 16.45
N ALA A 372 0.81 31.71 16.50
CA ALA A 372 -0.19 31.94 17.51
C ALA A 372 0.21 31.40 18.87
N LEU A 373 1.00 30.33 18.91
CA LEU A 373 1.48 29.69 20.14
C LEU A 373 2.54 30.51 20.87
N LYS A 374 3.15 31.50 20.21
CA LYS A 374 4.18 32.39 20.79
C LYS A 374 5.30 31.65 21.56
N GLY A 375 5.64 30.46 21.12
CA GLY A 375 6.65 29.63 21.78
C GLY A 375 6.17 28.83 23.00
N LYS A 376 4.90 28.92 23.38
CA LYS A 376 4.29 28.17 24.49
C LYS A 376 3.75 26.84 24.03
N ASP A 377 3.62 25.89 24.93
CA ASP A 377 3.15 24.50 24.68
C ASP A 377 1.82 24.20 25.34
N GLY A 378 1.46 24.91 26.39
CA GLY A 378 0.15 24.79 27.04
C GLY A 378 -0.92 25.52 26.25
N VAL A 379 -1.98 24.82 25.92
CA VAL A 379 -3.13 25.36 25.16
C VAL A 379 -4.41 24.83 25.78
N ASN A 380 -5.33 25.74 26.07
CA ASN A 380 -6.71 25.39 26.33
C ASN A 380 -7.41 25.15 25.02
N ILE A 381 -8.08 24.04 24.88
CA ILE A 381 -8.81 23.66 23.67
C ILE A 381 -10.28 23.48 24.04
N GLU A 382 -11.17 24.12 23.28
CA GLU A 382 -12.61 23.89 23.32
C GLU A 382 -13.05 23.28 22.01
N TYR A 383 -13.91 22.27 22.07
CA TYR A 383 -14.51 21.65 20.89
C TYR A 383 -15.96 21.98 20.82
N ARG A 384 -16.45 22.18 19.61
CA ARG A 384 -17.86 22.38 19.32
C ARG A 384 -18.29 21.45 18.19
N PHE A 385 -19.33 20.68 18.46
CA PHE A 385 -20.01 19.86 17.50
C PHE A 385 -21.22 20.66 17.01
N ASN A 386 -21.32 20.87 15.70
CA ASN A 386 -22.36 21.65 15.09
C ASN A 386 -23.31 20.75 14.29
N LYS A 387 -24.62 21.03 14.40
CA LYS A 387 -25.69 20.41 13.62
C LYS A 387 -26.62 21.51 13.13
N ASN A 388 -26.85 21.62 11.81
CA ASN A 388 -27.68 22.65 11.20
C ASN A 388 -27.29 24.10 11.58
N GLY A 389 -26.02 24.33 11.91
CA GLY A 389 -25.50 25.63 12.35
C GLY A 389 -25.57 25.89 13.86
N ASP A 390 -26.21 25.04 14.63
CA ASP A 390 -26.29 25.13 16.09
C ASP A 390 -25.22 24.27 16.78
N VAL A 391 -24.68 24.77 17.88
CA VAL A 391 -23.74 24.02 18.72
C VAL A 391 -24.53 23.04 19.56
N ILE A 392 -24.36 21.75 19.31
CA ILE A 392 -25.06 20.69 20.02
C ILE A 392 -24.30 20.17 21.24
N TYR A 393 -22.97 20.36 21.24
CA TYR A 393 -22.08 19.94 22.32
C TYR A 393 -20.81 20.75 22.32
N SER A 394 -20.29 21.09 23.49
CA SER A 394 -18.96 21.69 23.65
C SER A 394 -18.26 21.15 24.89
N SER A 395 -16.96 20.98 24.83
CA SER A 395 -16.13 20.61 25.98
C SER A 395 -14.77 21.25 25.90
N GLN A 396 -14.14 21.49 27.07
CA GLN A 396 -12.85 22.19 27.19
C GLN A 396 -11.79 21.26 27.79
N TYR A 397 -10.58 21.34 27.27
CA TYR A 397 -9.44 20.56 27.74
C TYR A 397 -8.17 21.37 27.76
N ASN A 398 -7.34 21.12 28.78
CA ASN A 398 -5.98 21.62 28.84
C ASN A 398 -5.04 20.63 28.15
N VAL A 399 -4.37 21.04 27.08
CA VAL A 399 -3.49 20.17 26.32
C VAL A 399 -2.08 20.75 26.27
N ILE A 400 -1.08 19.93 26.57
CA ILE A 400 0.34 20.26 26.38
C ILE A 400 0.76 19.73 25.02
N LEU A 401 1.12 20.63 24.10
CA LEU A 401 1.52 20.26 22.75
C LEU A 401 2.99 19.91 22.67
N ASP A 402 3.33 18.74 22.15
CA ASP A 402 4.71 18.40 21.82
C ASP A 402 5.13 19.09 20.51
N LYS A 403 5.84 20.21 20.64
CA LYS A 403 6.32 21.01 19.50
C LYS A 403 7.28 20.26 18.59
N LYS A 404 7.98 19.24 19.11
CA LYS A 404 8.97 18.46 18.33
C LYS A 404 8.28 17.48 17.38
N LYS A 405 7.15 16.92 17.80
CA LYS A 405 6.41 15.96 16.98
C LYS A 405 5.68 16.60 15.79
N GLY A 406 5.31 17.88 15.88
CA GLY A 406 4.56 18.56 14.84
C GLY A 406 3.12 18.06 14.62
N LEU A 407 2.75 16.95 15.24
CA LEU A 407 1.41 16.35 15.30
C LEU A 407 1.16 15.89 16.73
N ASN A 408 0.03 16.26 17.28
CA ASN A 408 -0.46 15.81 18.57
C ASN A 408 -1.77 15.06 18.37
N GLU A 409 -2.00 14.03 19.16
CA GLU A 409 -3.19 13.19 19.10
C GLU A 409 -3.98 13.42 20.38
N VAL A 410 -5.29 13.65 20.24
CA VAL A 410 -6.22 13.88 21.35
C VAL A 410 -7.43 12.97 21.13
N GLU A 411 -7.73 12.14 22.11
CA GLU A 411 -8.94 11.30 22.13
C GLU A 411 -10.07 12.05 22.83
N MET A 412 -11.26 11.93 22.26
CA MET A 412 -12.46 12.61 22.73
C MET A 412 -13.65 11.66 22.66
N SER A 413 -14.46 11.65 23.72
CA SER A 413 -15.77 11.00 23.72
C SER A 413 -16.88 12.04 23.52
N TYR A 414 -17.81 11.71 22.63
CA TYR A 414 -19.02 12.50 22.39
C TYR A 414 -20.22 11.75 22.97
N TYR A 415 -20.96 12.43 23.85
CA TYR A 415 -22.19 11.91 24.43
C TYR A 415 -23.37 12.67 23.84
N ALA A 416 -24.12 12.01 22.93
CA ALA A 416 -25.38 12.57 22.42
C ALA A 416 -26.45 12.53 23.53
N GLY A 417 -26.75 13.71 24.07
CA GLY A 417 -27.95 14.03 24.82
C GLY A 417 -28.42 13.07 25.89
N THR A 418 -27.89 13.22 27.09
CA THR A 418 -28.71 13.08 28.30
C THR A 418 -28.47 14.34 29.14
N ASP A 419 -29.55 15.07 29.40
CA ASP A 419 -29.53 16.08 30.45
C ASP A 419 -29.15 15.39 31.77
N GLY A 420 -27.92 15.60 32.17
CA GLY A 420 -27.45 15.23 33.48
C GLY A 420 -26.60 13.97 33.59
N VAL A 421 -25.34 14.21 33.93
CA VAL A 421 -24.45 13.37 34.76
C VAL A 421 -23.81 12.17 34.08
N ASP A 422 -22.57 12.30 33.77
CA ASP A 422 -21.38 11.66 34.36
C ASP A 422 -20.17 12.13 33.58
N GLU A 423 -19.13 12.58 34.26
CA GLU A 423 -17.89 13.08 33.70
C GLU A 423 -17.16 11.97 32.96
N PRO A 424 -16.65 12.22 31.75
CA PRO A 424 -15.85 11.24 31.05
C PRO A 424 -14.47 11.07 31.71
N GLU A 425 -14.11 9.82 32.02
CA GLU A 425 -12.72 9.48 32.37
C GLU A 425 -11.77 9.82 31.20
N TYR A 426 -10.79 10.67 31.48
CA TYR A 426 -9.84 11.14 30.47
C TYR A 426 -8.58 10.30 30.46
N ASN A 427 -8.30 9.68 29.33
CA ASN A 427 -7.00 9.08 29.05
C ASN A 427 -6.27 9.91 27.97
N ILE A 428 -5.40 10.81 28.42
CA ILE A 428 -4.46 11.50 27.54
C ILE A 428 -3.24 10.58 27.38
N TYR A 429 -3.19 9.81 26.31
CA TYR A 429 -2.00 9.05 25.96
C TYR A 429 -1.16 9.84 24.98
N GLY A 430 -0.14 10.56 25.49
CA GLY A 430 0.99 10.99 24.71
C GLY A 430 1.89 9.77 24.42
N LYS A 431 1.86 9.20 23.24
CA LYS A 431 2.89 8.28 22.73
C LYS A 431 3.73 8.94 21.67
#